data_e3873a1db7f47efb5262637b03fc0590
#
_entry.id   e3873a1db7f47efb5262637b03fc0590
#
_cell.length_a   1.000
_cell.length_b   1.000
_cell.length_c   1.000
_cell.angle_alpha   90.00
_cell.angle_beta   90.00
_cell.angle_gamma   90.00
#
_symmetry.space_group_name_H-M   'P 1'
#
loop_
_entity.id
_entity.type
_entity.pdbx_description
1 polymer ?
#
loop_
_entity_poly.entity_id
_entity_poly.type
_entity_poly.pdbx_seq_one_letter_code
_entity_poly.pdbx_strand_id
1 'polypeptide(L)'
;MEQAKVFFTDFRCHPGVNQQQKLEKLLLAAGMDTIDFEGKIVAIKLHFGEVGNLAYLRPNYAKTVADFVKARGGRPFLTDCNTLYIGSRKNALEHMDAAYLNGFSPFSTGCHVIIADGLRGGDDVEVPVVGGEYVKYAKIGRALMDADIVISLTHFKGHEQAGYGGALKNLGMGGGSRAGKMEMHAKGKPHVITSKCVGC
;
A
#
# COMPACT_ATOMS: atom_id res chain seq x y z
N MET A 1 12.93 -23.95 -12.20
CA MET A 1 12.32 -22.61 -11.98
C MET A 1 13.40 -21.57 -12.23
N GLU A 2 13.14 -20.60 -13.11
CA GLU A 2 14.05 -19.49 -13.33
C GLU A 2 14.09 -18.64 -12.05
N GLN A 3 15.30 -18.24 -11.60
CA GLN A 3 15.44 -17.41 -10.42
C GLN A 3 14.94 -15.99 -10.71
N ALA A 4 14.15 -15.42 -9.79
CA ALA A 4 13.69 -14.04 -9.90
C ALA A 4 14.88 -13.07 -9.86
N LYS A 5 14.93 -12.13 -10.81
CA LYS A 5 15.95 -11.09 -10.84
C LYS A 5 15.61 -10.01 -9.82
N VAL A 6 16.60 -9.59 -9.05
CA VAL A 6 16.51 -8.49 -8.10
C VAL A 6 17.42 -7.37 -8.57
N PHE A 7 16.88 -6.15 -8.68
CA PHE A 7 17.62 -4.96 -9.05
C PHE A 7 17.85 -4.11 -7.81
N PHE A 8 19.07 -3.67 -7.62
CA PHE A 8 19.49 -2.95 -6.41
C PHE A 8 20.27 -1.68 -6.77
N THR A 9 20.03 -0.62 -6.01
CA THR A 9 20.87 0.57 -5.98
C THR A 9 21.06 1.04 -4.54
N ASP A 10 22.22 1.60 -4.23
CA ASP A 10 22.52 2.15 -2.92
C ASP A 10 22.09 3.64 -2.80
N PHE A 11 22.28 4.23 -1.61
CA PHE A 11 21.97 5.64 -1.36
C PHE A 11 23.12 6.61 -1.69
N ARG A 12 24.25 6.14 -2.20
CA ARG A 12 25.37 7.01 -2.57
C ARG A 12 24.98 7.85 -3.77
N CYS A 13 25.21 9.15 -3.69
CA CYS A 13 25.00 10.09 -4.79
C CYS A 13 26.33 10.67 -5.24
N HIS A 14 26.42 11.01 -6.52
CA HIS A 14 27.57 11.70 -7.12
C HIS A 14 27.07 13.01 -7.74
N PRO A 15 27.96 13.98 -8.00
CA PRO A 15 27.58 15.18 -8.73
C PRO A 15 26.84 14.83 -10.04
N GLY A 16 25.65 15.40 -10.23
CA GLY A 16 24.80 15.15 -11.40
C GLY A 16 23.89 13.91 -11.32
N VAL A 17 23.98 13.11 -10.24
CA VAL A 17 23.10 11.93 -10.06
C VAL A 17 22.53 11.92 -8.65
N ASN A 18 21.24 12.22 -8.53
CA ASN A 18 20.49 12.19 -7.26
C ASN A 18 19.71 10.89 -7.09
N GLN A 19 19.07 10.72 -5.92
CA GLN A 19 18.32 9.51 -5.57
C GLN A 19 17.13 9.23 -6.49
N GLN A 20 16.40 10.27 -6.93
CA GLN A 20 15.28 10.13 -7.83
C GLN A 20 15.73 9.61 -9.21
N GLN A 21 16.80 10.16 -9.74
CA GLN A 21 17.39 9.68 -10.99
C GLN A 21 17.91 8.25 -10.89
N LYS A 22 18.45 7.87 -9.72
CA LYS A 22 18.84 6.46 -9.46
C LYS A 22 17.63 5.54 -9.43
N LEU A 23 16.53 5.96 -8.80
CA LEU A 23 15.28 5.20 -8.80
C LEU A 23 14.74 5.03 -10.22
N GLU A 24 14.70 6.09 -11.02
CA GLU A 24 14.25 6.01 -12.41
C GLU A 24 15.10 5.02 -13.22
N LYS A 25 16.42 5.10 -13.11
CA LYS A 25 17.33 4.13 -13.74
C LYS A 25 17.08 2.68 -13.26
N LEU A 26 16.74 2.51 -11.98
CA LEU A 26 16.42 1.21 -11.42
C LEU A 26 15.11 0.65 -12.00
N LEU A 27 14.08 1.50 -12.15
CA LEU A 27 12.81 1.13 -12.77
C LEU A 27 13.01 0.67 -14.22
N LEU A 28 13.83 1.41 -14.99
CA LEU A 28 14.20 1.04 -16.35
C LEU A 28 14.96 -0.29 -16.39
N ALA A 29 15.99 -0.43 -15.56
CA ALA A 29 16.77 -1.68 -15.48
C ALA A 29 15.91 -2.89 -15.10
N ALA A 30 14.87 -2.68 -14.28
CA ALA A 30 13.91 -3.70 -13.90
C ALA A 30 12.87 -4.01 -14.99
N GLY A 31 12.91 -3.31 -16.14
CA GLY A 31 12.01 -3.54 -17.26
C GLY A 31 10.61 -2.94 -17.07
N MET A 32 10.44 -1.99 -16.16
CA MET A 32 9.13 -1.34 -15.98
C MET A 32 8.68 -0.51 -17.19
N ASP A 33 9.59 -0.15 -18.08
CA ASP A 33 9.28 0.50 -19.35
C ASP A 33 8.66 -0.43 -20.39
N THR A 34 8.71 -1.74 -20.19
CA THR A 34 8.04 -2.73 -21.06
C THR A 34 6.56 -2.90 -20.71
N ILE A 35 6.10 -2.33 -19.60
CA ILE A 35 4.69 -2.35 -19.19
C ILE A 35 3.92 -1.32 -20.03
N ASP A 36 2.84 -1.76 -20.65
CA ASP A 36 1.92 -0.86 -21.35
C ASP A 36 1.09 -0.04 -20.35
N PHE A 37 1.49 1.22 -20.13
CA PHE A 37 0.79 2.17 -19.26
C PHE A 37 -0.21 3.05 -20.02
N GLU A 38 -0.21 3.06 -21.34
CA GLU A 38 -1.00 4.01 -22.12
C GLU A 38 -2.50 3.90 -21.79
N GLY A 39 -3.09 5.00 -21.35
CA GLY A 39 -4.50 5.09 -20.93
C GLY A 39 -4.88 4.32 -19.65
N LYS A 40 -3.94 3.60 -19.02
CA LYS A 40 -4.19 2.74 -17.85
C LYS A 40 -4.31 3.53 -16.56
N ILE A 41 -5.22 3.10 -15.69
CA ILE A 41 -5.31 3.57 -14.31
C ILE A 41 -4.35 2.75 -13.46
N VAL A 42 -3.40 3.43 -12.80
CA VAL A 42 -2.30 2.78 -12.07
C VAL A 42 -2.36 3.11 -10.58
N ALA A 43 -2.62 2.10 -9.77
CA ALA A 43 -2.58 2.23 -8.31
C ALA A 43 -1.14 2.10 -7.80
N ILE A 44 -0.56 3.16 -7.26
CA ILE A 44 0.70 3.10 -6.52
C ILE A 44 0.34 2.86 -5.06
N LYS A 45 0.44 1.59 -4.64
CA LYS A 45 0.12 1.16 -3.28
C LYS A 45 1.33 1.37 -2.38
N LEU A 46 1.17 2.20 -1.38
CA LEU A 46 2.20 2.47 -0.37
C LEU A 46 1.55 2.63 1.02
N HIS A 47 2.39 2.80 2.03
CA HIS A 47 1.98 3.15 3.38
C HIS A 47 2.28 4.63 3.60
N PHE A 48 1.27 5.45 3.87
CA PHE A 48 1.42 6.90 4.00
C PHE A 48 2.13 7.36 5.29
N GLY A 49 2.46 6.43 6.19
CA GLY A 49 2.99 6.74 7.52
C GLY A 49 1.87 7.01 8.54
N GLU A 50 2.20 6.91 9.81
CA GLU A 50 1.35 7.34 10.91
C GLU A 50 1.78 8.75 11.34
N VAL A 51 0.84 9.59 11.75
CA VAL A 51 1.16 10.95 12.19
C VAL A 51 2.13 10.93 13.36
N GLY A 52 3.21 11.70 13.26
CA GLY A 52 4.30 11.74 14.25
C GLY A 52 5.39 10.68 14.06
N ASN A 53 5.23 9.71 13.17
CA ASN A 53 6.27 8.75 12.83
C ASN A 53 6.92 9.14 11.49
N LEU A 54 8.23 9.28 11.44
CA LEU A 54 8.98 9.65 10.24
C LEU A 54 9.57 8.46 9.48
N ALA A 55 9.38 7.22 9.96
CA ALA A 55 9.90 6.00 9.35
C ALA A 55 8.95 5.47 8.26
N TYR A 56 8.80 6.23 7.18
CA TYR A 56 8.06 5.86 5.97
C TYR A 56 8.80 6.32 4.71
N LEU A 57 8.42 5.83 3.54
CA LEU A 57 8.98 6.31 2.26
C LEU A 57 8.63 7.78 2.04
N ARG A 58 9.62 8.56 1.64
CA ARG A 58 9.41 9.99 1.37
C ARG A 58 8.52 10.19 0.13
N PRO A 59 7.66 11.22 0.13
CA PRO A 59 6.80 11.55 -1.02
C PRO A 59 7.55 11.71 -2.35
N ASN A 60 8.81 12.12 -2.30
CA ASN A 60 9.68 12.25 -3.47
C ASN A 60 9.81 10.93 -4.27
N TYR A 61 9.88 9.77 -3.61
CA TYR A 61 9.92 8.48 -4.29
C TYR A 61 8.59 8.16 -4.96
N ALA A 62 7.47 8.45 -4.30
CA ALA A 62 6.14 8.31 -4.88
C ALA A 62 5.97 9.20 -6.11
N LYS A 63 6.46 10.46 -6.03
CA LYS A 63 6.48 11.37 -7.17
C LYS A 63 7.27 10.81 -8.34
N THR A 64 8.48 10.29 -8.10
CA THR A 64 9.32 9.71 -9.17
C THR A 64 8.62 8.56 -9.88
N VAL A 65 7.96 7.67 -9.13
CA VAL A 65 7.20 6.55 -9.72
C VAL A 65 5.97 7.08 -10.47
N ALA A 66 5.25 8.05 -9.93
CA ALA A 66 4.10 8.66 -10.58
C ALA A 66 4.49 9.37 -11.89
N ASP A 67 5.58 10.13 -11.89
CA ASP A 67 6.08 10.81 -13.08
C ASP A 67 6.55 9.80 -14.15
N PHE A 68 7.17 8.69 -13.74
CA PHE A 68 7.56 7.59 -14.62
C PHE A 68 6.36 6.98 -15.35
N VAL A 69 5.26 6.74 -14.62
CA VAL A 69 4.00 6.22 -15.17
C VAL A 69 3.35 7.23 -16.11
N LYS A 70 3.26 8.50 -15.72
CA LYS A 70 2.67 9.57 -16.53
C LYS A 70 3.42 9.80 -17.83
N ALA A 71 4.75 9.77 -17.80
CA ALA A 71 5.58 9.90 -18.99
C ALA A 71 5.34 8.80 -20.03
N ARG A 72 4.63 7.72 -19.63
CA ARG A 72 4.24 6.58 -20.48
C ARG A 72 2.73 6.50 -20.71
N GLY A 73 2.02 7.64 -20.57
CA GLY A 73 0.58 7.73 -20.84
C GLY A 73 -0.32 7.17 -19.72
N GLY A 74 0.25 6.68 -18.60
CA GLY A 74 -0.53 6.14 -17.50
C GLY A 74 -1.14 7.22 -16.60
N ARG A 75 -2.18 6.86 -15.87
CA ARG A 75 -2.95 7.71 -14.95
C ARG A 75 -2.77 7.22 -13.50
N PRO A 76 -1.68 7.59 -12.82
CA PRO A 76 -1.39 7.10 -11.48
C PRO A 76 -2.20 7.79 -10.39
N PHE A 77 -2.49 7.06 -9.33
CA PHE A 77 -2.95 7.58 -8.05
C PHE A 77 -2.23 6.86 -6.90
N LEU A 78 -2.08 7.54 -5.76
CA LEU A 78 -1.53 6.96 -4.53
C LEU A 78 -2.64 6.35 -3.71
N THR A 79 -2.41 5.18 -3.12
CA THR A 79 -3.46 4.49 -2.37
C THR A 79 -2.93 3.66 -1.20
N ASP A 80 -3.79 3.50 -0.21
CA ASP A 80 -3.70 2.53 0.89
C ASP A 80 -5.14 2.18 1.33
N CYS A 81 -5.31 1.14 2.15
CA CYS A 81 -6.55 0.83 2.81
C CYS A 81 -6.51 1.23 4.29
N ASN A 82 -7.68 1.54 4.85
CA ASN A 82 -7.84 1.91 6.26
C ASN A 82 -7.27 0.86 7.22
N THR A 83 -6.85 1.30 8.41
CA THR A 83 -6.22 0.44 9.41
C THR A 83 -7.21 -0.02 10.49
N LEU A 84 -6.87 -1.10 11.20
CA LEU A 84 -7.61 -1.58 12.37
C LEU A 84 -7.19 -0.88 13.66
N TYR A 85 -5.92 -0.50 13.73
CA TYR A 85 -5.31 -0.02 14.97
C TYR A 85 -5.81 1.37 15.37
N ILE A 86 -5.66 1.69 16.65
CA ILE A 86 -5.82 3.06 17.14
C ILE A 86 -4.73 3.92 16.48
N GLY A 87 -5.14 4.98 15.79
CA GLY A 87 -4.27 5.86 15.04
C GLY A 87 -5.07 6.76 14.11
N SER A 88 -4.39 7.48 13.23
CA SER A 88 -4.96 8.49 12.35
C SER A 88 -5.37 7.97 10.96
N ARG A 89 -5.60 6.66 10.80
CA ARG A 89 -5.92 6.06 9.50
C ARG A 89 -7.08 5.06 9.56
N LYS A 90 -8.08 5.30 10.44
CA LYS A 90 -9.21 4.39 10.66
C LYS A 90 -10.35 4.56 9.65
N ASN A 91 -10.46 5.71 9.05
CA ASN A 91 -11.44 6.06 8.03
C ASN A 91 -10.77 6.93 6.96
N ALA A 92 -11.41 7.09 5.81
CA ALA A 92 -10.76 7.75 4.67
C ALA A 92 -10.41 9.22 4.95
N LEU A 93 -11.18 9.95 5.74
CA LEU A 93 -10.90 11.36 6.02
C LEU A 93 -9.63 11.49 6.86
N GLU A 94 -9.59 10.83 8.02
CA GLU A 94 -8.40 10.82 8.89
C GLU A 94 -7.17 10.26 8.15
N HIS A 95 -7.37 9.25 7.29
CA HIS A 95 -6.30 8.63 6.53
C HIS A 95 -5.74 9.58 5.46
N MET A 96 -6.60 10.35 4.79
CA MET A 96 -6.17 11.38 3.84
C MET A 96 -5.46 12.53 4.57
N ASP A 97 -5.98 12.95 5.73
CA ASP A 97 -5.31 13.96 6.56
C ASP A 97 -3.91 13.49 6.97
N ALA A 98 -3.77 12.25 7.43
CA ALA A 98 -2.47 11.65 7.75
C ALA A 98 -1.53 11.62 6.53
N ALA A 99 -2.04 11.27 5.34
CA ALA A 99 -1.26 11.30 4.11
C ALA A 99 -0.77 12.72 3.78
N TYR A 100 -1.64 13.72 3.89
CA TYR A 100 -1.31 15.12 3.61
C TYR A 100 -0.32 15.69 4.61
N LEU A 101 -0.48 15.42 5.91
CA LEU A 101 0.46 15.82 6.96
C LEU A 101 1.84 15.19 6.74
N ASN A 102 1.90 13.98 6.21
CA ASN A 102 3.14 13.28 5.86
C ASN A 102 3.68 13.66 4.46
N GLY A 103 3.06 14.65 3.80
CA GLY A 103 3.51 15.24 2.55
C GLY A 103 3.05 14.52 1.28
N PHE A 104 2.13 13.55 1.36
CA PHE A 104 1.54 12.90 0.19
C PHE A 104 0.28 13.65 -0.25
N SER A 105 0.42 14.56 -1.16
CA SER A 105 -0.69 15.35 -1.71
C SER A 105 -0.56 15.48 -3.23
N PRO A 106 -1.62 15.88 -3.93
CA PRO A 106 -1.54 16.19 -5.37
C PRO A 106 -0.50 17.27 -5.70
N PHE A 107 -0.26 18.20 -4.78
CA PHE A 107 0.71 19.28 -4.96
C PHE A 107 2.16 18.80 -4.84
N SER A 108 2.43 17.86 -3.93
CA SER A 108 3.79 17.35 -3.67
C SER A 108 4.17 16.19 -4.58
N THR A 109 3.22 15.30 -4.90
CA THR A 109 3.47 14.07 -5.66
C THR A 109 2.97 14.12 -7.09
N GLY A 110 2.13 15.11 -7.42
CA GLY A 110 1.55 15.26 -8.74
C GLY A 110 0.42 14.26 -9.04
N CYS A 111 -0.03 13.44 -8.08
CA CYS A 111 -1.16 12.54 -8.28
C CYS A 111 -2.12 12.53 -7.09
N HIS A 112 -3.37 12.12 -7.34
CA HIS A 112 -4.41 12.08 -6.33
C HIS A 112 -4.14 11.00 -5.29
N VAL A 113 -4.67 11.21 -4.07
CA VAL A 113 -4.72 10.20 -3.01
C VAL A 113 -6.14 9.66 -2.94
N ILE A 114 -6.29 8.35 -3.05
CA ILE A 114 -7.57 7.65 -2.95
C ILE A 114 -7.43 6.55 -1.91
N ILE A 115 -8.29 6.52 -0.89
CA ILE A 115 -8.33 5.44 0.08
C ILE A 115 -9.15 4.29 -0.51
N ALA A 116 -8.48 3.15 -0.72
CA ALA A 116 -8.97 2.10 -1.60
C ALA A 116 -10.22 1.36 -1.12
N ASP A 117 -10.47 1.36 0.20
CA ASP A 117 -11.58 0.63 0.83
C ASP A 117 -12.72 1.55 1.32
N GLY A 118 -12.81 2.75 0.73
CA GLY A 118 -13.89 3.70 0.95
C GLY A 118 -13.87 4.37 2.31
N LEU A 119 -14.95 5.10 2.60
CA LEU A 119 -15.01 6.03 3.74
C LEU A 119 -14.80 5.32 5.09
N ARG A 120 -15.34 4.12 5.27
CA ARG A 120 -15.30 3.36 6.54
C ARG A 120 -14.54 2.05 6.47
N GLY A 121 -13.90 1.76 5.34
CA GLY A 121 -13.08 0.55 5.17
C GLY A 121 -13.84 -0.72 4.83
N GLY A 122 -15.04 -0.60 4.27
CA GLY A 122 -15.89 -1.72 3.87
C GLY A 122 -16.21 -1.75 2.38
N ASP A 123 -15.63 -0.85 1.57
CA ASP A 123 -15.77 -0.90 0.12
C ASP A 123 -14.69 -1.79 -0.47
N ASP A 124 -15.04 -3.06 -0.69
CA ASP A 124 -14.10 -4.09 -1.12
C ASP A 124 -14.67 -5.04 -2.17
N VAL A 125 -13.79 -5.85 -2.73
CA VAL A 125 -14.10 -6.96 -3.62
C VAL A 125 -13.62 -8.25 -2.97
N GLU A 126 -14.48 -9.25 -2.90
CA GLU A 126 -14.11 -10.59 -2.44
C GLU A 126 -13.42 -11.37 -3.56
N VAL A 127 -12.19 -11.79 -3.31
CA VAL A 127 -11.38 -12.59 -4.24
C VAL A 127 -11.15 -13.97 -3.63
N PRO A 128 -11.47 -15.08 -4.32
CA PRO A 128 -11.28 -16.41 -3.78
C PRO A 128 -9.78 -16.71 -3.59
N VAL A 129 -9.45 -17.29 -2.43
CA VAL A 129 -8.08 -17.70 -2.08
C VAL A 129 -7.95 -19.22 -2.29
N VAL A 130 -7.37 -19.62 -3.40
CA VAL A 130 -7.14 -21.03 -3.71
C VAL A 130 -6.15 -21.63 -2.72
N GLY A 131 -6.54 -22.73 -2.08
CA GLY A 131 -5.71 -23.39 -1.05
C GLY A 131 -5.67 -22.68 0.30
N GLY A 132 -6.44 -21.60 0.49
CA GLY A 132 -6.54 -20.91 1.77
C GLY A 132 -7.09 -21.81 2.88
N GLU A 133 -6.35 -21.97 3.97
CA GLU A 133 -6.79 -22.77 5.11
C GLU A 133 -7.80 -22.01 5.98
N TYR A 134 -7.48 -20.76 6.36
CA TYR A 134 -8.25 -19.95 7.29
C TYR A 134 -9.14 -18.91 6.61
N VAL A 135 -8.68 -18.36 5.48
CA VAL A 135 -9.39 -17.34 4.71
C VAL A 135 -9.73 -17.92 3.35
N LYS A 136 -11.01 -17.99 3.02
CA LYS A 136 -11.51 -18.51 1.74
C LYS A 136 -11.65 -17.40 0.69
N TYR A 137 -11.94 -16.19 1.13
CA TYR A 137 -12.06 -15.00 0.29
C TYR A 137 -11.24 -13.86 0.89
N ALA A 138 -10.39 -13.24 0.10
CA ALA A 138 -9.68 -12.03 0.47
C ALA A 138 -10.53 -10.81 0.11
N LYS A 139 -10.76 -9.92 1.08
CA LYS A 139 -11.49 -8.65 0.88
C LYS A 139 -10.49 -7.56 0.53
N ILE A 140 -10.36 -7.27 -0.74
CA ILE A 140 -9.40 -6.29 -1.29
C ILE A 140 -10.10 -4.96 -1.52
N GLY A 141 -9.46 -3.86 -1.13
CA GLY A 141 -9.99 -2.52 -1.33
C GLY A 141 -10.37 -2.27 -2.80
N ARG A 142 -11.58 -1.74 -3.02
CA ARG A 142 -12.20 -1.58 -4.34
C ARG A 142 -11.28 -0.85 -5.32
N ALA A 143 -10.72 0.29 -4.95
CA ALA A 143 -9.89 1.06 -5.87
C ALA A 143 -8.59 0.34 -6.31
N LEU A 144 -8.10 -0.64 -5.53
CA LEU A 144 -7.00 -1.51 -5.97
C LEU A 144 -7.47 -2.51 -7.03
N MET A 145 -8.70 -3.02 -6.91
CA MET A 145 -9.27 -3.97 -7.86
C MET A 145 -9.75 -3.31 -9.15
N ASP A 146 -10.13 -2.04 -9.09
CA ASP A 146 -10.57 -1.25 -10.25
C ASP A 146 -9.39 -0.67 -11.05
N ALA A 147 -8.16 -0.73 -10.51
CA ALA A 147 -6.95 -0.32 -11.22
C ALA A 147 -6.52 -1.38 -12.25
N ASP A 148 -6.05 -0.94 -13.42
CA ASP A 148 -5.50 -1.83 -14.45
C ASP A 148 -4.14 -2.41 -14.03
N ILE A 149 -3.35 -1.61 -13.27
CA ILE A 149 -2.00 -1.95 -12.82
C ILE A 149 -1.84 -1.55 -11.37
N VAL A 150 -1.21 -2.41 -10.57
CA VAL A 150 -0.83 -2.11 -9.19
C VAL A 150 0.70 -2.12 -9.05
N ILE A 151 1.26 -1.01 -8.60
CA ILE A 151 2.69 -0.88 -8.24
C ILE A 151 2.80 -0.87 -6.72
N SER A 152 3.51 -1.85 -6.14
CA SER A 152 3.80 -1.89 -4.71
C SER A 152 5.04 -1.05 -4.40
N LEU A 153 4.85 0.16 -3.90
CA LEU A 153 5.94 1.04 -3.44
C LEU A 153 6.08 0.87 -1.92
N THR A 154 7.10 0.12 -1.51
CA THR A 154 7.13 -0.46 -0.16
C THR A 154 8.30 0.02 0.67
N HIS A 155 8.01 0.48 1.90
CA HIS A 155 9.01 0.66 2.95
C HIS A 155 9.31 -0.69 3.63
N PHE A 156 10.53 -1.18 3.47
CA PHE A 156 11.00 -2.38 4.17
C PHE A 156 11.34 -2.06 5.62
N LYS A 157 10.80 -2.83 6.56
CA LYS A 157 11.03 -2.62 8.00
C LYS A 157 10.92 -3.91 8.81
N GLY A 158 11.41 -3.88 10.05
CA GLY A 158 11.16 -4.93 11.03
C GLY A 158 9.67 -5.08 11.39
N HIS A 159 9.29 -6.28 11.83
CA HIS A 159 7.94 -6.57 12.29
C HIS A 159 7.96 -7.59 13.42
N GLU A 160 7.24 -7.31 14.52
CA GLU A 160 7.25 -8.10 15.76
C GLU A 160 6.88 -9.57 15.56
N GLN A 161 5.81 -9.84 14.79
CA GLN A 161 5.30 -11.20 14.60
C GLN A 161 5.84 -11.89 13.35
N ALA A 162 6.13 -11.14 12.27
CA ALA A 162 6.54 -11.71 10.98
C ALA A 162 8.05 -11.55 10.70
N GLY A 163 8.82 -11.03 11.66
CA GLY A 163 10.24 -10.70 11.51
C GLY A 163 10.45 -9.44 10.68
N TYR A 164 9.84 -9.33 9.51
CA TYR A 164 9.90 -8.14 8.65
C TYR A 164 8.61 -7.89 7.89
N GLY A 165 8.44 -6.66 7.40
CA GLY A 165 7.37 -6.25 6.50
C GLY A 165 7.96 -5.66 5.22
N GLY A 166 7.59 -6.22 4.08
CA GLY A 166 8.02 -5.80 2.75
C GLY A 166 6.84 -5.80 1.77
N ALA A 167 7.12 -6.03 0.49
CA ALA A 167 6.15 -5.97 -0.60
C ALA A 167 4.95 -6.91 -0.40
N LEU A 168 5.19 -8.16 0.03
CA LEU A 168 4.12 -9.12 0.30
C LEU A 168 3.16 -8.62 1.38
N LYS A 169 3.67 -7.99 2.45
CA LYS A 169 2.83 -7.43 3.51
C LYS A 169 2.15 -6.14 3.07
N ASN A 170 2.83 -5.31 2.30
CA ASN A 170 2.24 -4.09 1.74
C ASN A 170 1.01 -4.40 0.87
N LEU A 171 1.04 -5.47 0.09
CA LEU A 171 -0.09 -5.92 -0.71
C LEU A 171 -1.06 -6.80 0.09
N GLY A 172 -0.59 -7.91 0.66
CA GLY A 172 -1.43 -8.93 1.25
C GLY A 172 -2.20 -8.45 2.49
N MET A 173 -1.55 -7.68 3.37
CA MET A 173 -2.21 -7.06 4.52
C MET A 173 -2.67 -5.63 4.21
N GLY A 174 -1.82 -4.83 3.59
CA GLY A 174 -2.08 -3.42 3.31
C GLY A 174 -3.17 -3.21 2.25
N GLY A 175 -3.27 -4.07 1.24
CA GLY A 175 -4.30 -4.03 0.20
C GLY A 175 -5.65 -4.59 0.63
N GLY A 176 -5.71 -5.35 1.73
CA GLY A 176 -6.98 -5.77 2.32
C GLY A 176 -7.78 -4.59 2.84
N SER A 177 -9.11 -4.61 2.67
CA SER A 177 -10.00 -3.64 3.30
C SER A 177 -9.87 -3.70 4.83
N ARG A 178 -10.37 -2.70 5.55
CA ARG A 178 -10.45 -2.75 7.01
C ARG A 178 -11.28 -3.94 7.48
N ALA A 179 -12.37 -4.27 6.77
CA ALA A 179 -13.18 -5.46 7.04
C ALA A 179 -12.37 -6.75 6.81
N GLY A 180 -11.62 -6.84 5.72
CA GLY A 180 -10.72 -7.96 5.43
C GLY A 180 -9.59 -8.09 6.45
N LYS A 181 -9.01 -6.98 6.89
CA LYS A 181 -8.01 -6.98 7.98
C LYS A 181 -8.59 -7.52 9.29
N MET A 182 -9.83 -7.16 9.62
CA MET A 182 -10.52 -7.73 10.79
C MET A 182 -10.64 -9.25 10.68
N GLU A 183 -11.05 -9.77 9.54
CA GLU A 183 -11.17 -11.22 9.32
C GLU A 183 -9.81 -11.93 9.44
N MET A 184 -8.77 -11.38 8.83
CA MET A 184 -7.40 -11.93 8.90
C MET A 184 -6.83 -11.95 10.33
N HIS A 185 -7.28 -11.05 11.21
CA HIS A 185 -6.83 -10.99 12.61
C HIS A 185 -7.78 -11.70 13.59
N ALA A 186 -8.91 -12.21 13.13
CA ALA A 186 -9.96 -12.81 13.97
C ALA A 186 -9.65 -14.24 14.44
N LYS A 187 -8.40 -14.54 14.81
CA LYS A 187 -8.05 -15.84 15.43
C LYS A 187 -8.63 -16.02 16.84
N GLY A 188 -8.85 -14.95 17.56
CA GLY A 188 -9.56 -14.96 18.83
C GLY A 188 -11.07 -14.95 18.57
N LYS A 189 -11.78 -16.00 18.99
CA LYS A 189 -13.25 -16.00 19.07
C LYS A 189 -13.63 -15.72 20.52
N PRO A 190 -13.71 -14.46 20.97
CA PRO A 190 -14.12 -14.16 22.33
C PRO A 190 -15.54 -14.70 22.52
N HIS A 191 -15.79 -15.39 23.62
CA HIS A 191 -17.10 -15.83 24.02
C HIS A 191 -17.40 -15.34 25.44
N VAL A 192 -18.65 -15.03 25.68
CA VAL A 192 -19.11 -14.62 26.98
C VAL A 192 -19.52 -15.87 27.79
N ILE A 193 -18.85 -16.07 28.92
CA ILE A 193 -19.29 -17.08 29.88
C ILE A 193 -20.50 -16.50 30.62
N THR A 194 -21.69 -16.85 30.17
CA THR A 194 -22.95 -16.25 30.67
C THR A 194 -23.12 -16.37 32.18
N SER A 195 -22.63 -17.46 32.79
CA SER A 195 -22.68 -17.65 34.24
C SER A 195 -21.76 -16.74 35.06
N LYS A 196 -20.81 -16.05 34.37
CA LYS A 196 -19.86 -15.10 34.99
C LYS A 196 -20.06 -13.68 34.48
N CYS A 197 -20.95 -13.49 33.51
CA CYS A 197 -21.20 -12.19 32.91
C CYS A 197 -22.07 -11.32 33.79
N VAL A 198 -21.61 -10.14 34.16
CA VAL A 198 -22.36 -9.14 34.94
C VAL A 198 -23.02 -8.05 34.09
N GLY A 199 -22.96 -8.18 32.76
CA GLY A 199 -23.58 -7.25 31.82
C GLY A 199 -22.93 -5.83 31.78
N CYS A 200 -21.68 -5.69 32.22
CA CYS A 200 -20.98 -4.39 32.29
C CYS A 200 -20.64 -3.79 30.91
#